data_c98f24a2ab540c1ae392203d48fd2e15
#
_entry.id   c98f24a2ab540c1ae392203d48fd2e15
#
_cell.length_a   1.000
_cell.length_b   1.000
_cell.length_c   1.000
_cell.angle_alpha   90.00
_cell.angle_beta   90.00
_cell.angle_gamma   90.00
#
_symmetry.space_group_name_H-M   'P 1'
#
loop_
_entity.id
_entity.type
_entity.pdbx_description
1 polymer ?
#
loop_
_entity_poly.entity_id
_entity_poly.type
_entity_poly.pdbx_seq_one_letter_code
_entity_poly.pdbx_strand_id
1 'polypeptide(L)'
;MSISHSKAVATSVRGYQVRINVRDHELMLDEPTETPGGLNSGITPVETLLSAVGGCKIIMAKSFAHRFGIKLNGISVTVDGELDRRGYLAQDDSIRPGLPKIWCTYQIDANNTDAEIAEFIKFVDHYCPVADTITNGAEITTQIERINLNAK
;
A
#
# COMPACT_ATOMS: atom_id res chain seq x y z
N MET A 1 11.35 19.74 15.27
CA MET A 1 10.49 19.01 14.33
C MET A 1 11.34 17.91 13.69
N SER A 2 10.87 16.66 13.70
CA SER A 2 11.55 15.55 12.99
C SER A 2 10.74 15.26 11.74
N ILE A 3 11.25 15.70 10.59
CA ILE A 3 10.65 15.44 9.29
C ILE A 3 11.47 14.31 8.63
N SER A 4 10.82 13.22 8.23
CA SER A 4 11.43 12.16 7.43
C SER A 4 11.08 12.35 5.97
N HIS A 5 12.04 12.06 5.08
CA HIS A 5 11.86 12.11 3.65
C HIS A 5 11.98 10.69 3.08
N SER A 6 11.01 10.30 2.26
CA SER A 6 11.01 9.02 1.55
C SER A 6 10.95 9.26 0.05
N LYS A 7 11.67 8.45 -0.73
CA LYS A 7 11.72 8.54 -2.18
C LYS A 7 11.63 7.15 -2.79
N ALA A 8 10.77 7.00 -3.78
CA ALA A 8 10.72 5.84 -4.66
C ALA A 8 10.94 6.29 -6.11
N VAL A 9 11.58 5.46 -6.90
CA VAL A 9 11.78 5.69 -8.33
C VAL A 9 11.16 4.52 -9.09
N ALA A 10 10.21 4.83 -9.97
CA ALA A 10 9.56 3.88 -10.86
C ALA A 10 10.12 4.03 -12.26
N THR A 11 10.53 2.92 -12.88
CA THR A 11 11.10 2.90 -14.23
C THR A 11 10.43 1.80 -15.05
N SER A 12 9.96 2.13 -16.25
CA SER A 12 9.42 1.14 -17.17
C SER A 12 10.51 0.18 -17.64
N VAL A 13 10.17 -1.11 -17.78
CA VAL A 13 11.09 -2.15 -18.27
C VAL A 13 10.61 -2.65 -19.62
N ARG A 14 9.61 -3.53 -19.66
CA ARG A 14 9.01 -4.08 -20.87
C ARG A 14 7.52 -4.36 -20.66
N GLY A 15 6.69 -4.05 -21.64
CA GLY A 15 5.24 -4.22 -21.49
C GLY A 15 4.72 -3.44 -20.30
N TYR A 16 4.05 -4.10 -19.38
CA TYR A 16 3.57 -3.50 -18.11
C TYR A 16 4.56 -3.60 -16.96
N GLN A 17 5.73 -4.20 -17.17
CA GLN A 17 6.74 -4.32 -16.12
C GLN A 17 7.27 -2.96 -15.69
N VAL A 18 7.22 -2.70 -14.39
CA VAL A 18 7.76 -1.49 -13.77
C VAL A 18 8.70 -1.90 -12.63
N ARG A 19 9.93 -1.44 -12.70
CA ARG A 19 10.91 -1.59 -11.62
C ARG A 19 10.78 -0.43 -10.65
N ILE A 20 10.58 -0.76 -9.38
CA ILE A 20 10.55 0.21 -8.28
C ILE A 20 11.85 0.08 -7.48
N ASN A 21 12.56 1.18 -7.33
CA ASN A 21 13.74 1.26 -6.46
C ASN A 21 13.46 2.18 -5.28
N VAL A 22 13.69 1.66 -4.08
CA VAL A 22 13.59 2.42 -2.82
C VAL A 22 14.81 2.08 -1.97
N ARG A 23 15.69 3.06 -1.75
CA ARG A 23 16.99 2.81 -1.11
C ARG A 23 17.74 1.68 -1.86
N ASP A 24 18.15 0.61 -1.16
CA ASP A 24 18.85 -0.55 -1.72
C ASP A 24 17.90 -1.73 -2.04
N HIS A 25 16.57 -1.47 -2.07
CA HIS A 25 15.55 -2.48 -2.34
C HIS A 25 14.94 -2.28 -3.71
N GLU A 26 14.61 -3.40 -4.35
CA GLU A 26 13.92 -3.45 -5.63
C GLU A 26 12.61 -4.24 -5.49
N LEU A 27 11.57 -3.75 -6.16
CA LEU A 27 10.30 -4.43 -6.33
C LEU A 27 9.91 -4.37 -7.80
N MET A 28 9.42 -5.47 -8.35
CA MET A 28 8.83 -5.51 -9.68
C MET A 28 7.31 -5.44 -9.59
N LEU A 29 6.72 -4.54 -10.37
CA LEU A 29 5.29 -4.49 -10.62
C LEU A 29 5.00 -4.98 -12.04
N ASP A 30 3.86 -5.63 -12.21
CA ASP A 30 3.38 -6.09 -13.51
C ASP A 30 1.86 -6.26 -13.48
N GLU A 31 1.27 -6.53 -14.63
CA GLU A 31 -0.12 -6.96 -14.74
C GLU A 31 -0.18 -8.50 -14.82
N PRO A 32 -1.29 -9.13 -14.36
CA PRO A 32 -1.50 -10.55 -14.49
C PRO A 32 -1.66 -10.96 -15.97
N THR A 33 -1.45 -12.24 -16.27
CA THR A 33 -1.49 -12.77 -17.63
C THR A 33 -2.86 -12.65 -18.31
N GLU A 34 -3.93 -12.47 -17.55
CA GLU A 34 -5.29 -12.20 -18.03
C GLU A 34 -5.43 -10.80 -18.65
N THR A 35 -4.52 -9.89 -18.31
CA THR A 35 -4.39 -8.59 -18.97
C THR A 35 -3.52 -8.74 -20.21
N PRO A 36 -4.00 -8.42 -21.41
CA PRO A 36 -3.19 -8.53 -22.63
C PRO A 36 -1.89 -7.74 -22.53
N GLY A 37 -0.75 -8.46 -22.54
CA GLY A 37 0.59 -7.87 -22.37
C GLY A 37 1.16 -7.97 -20.96
N GLY A 38 0.38 -8.41 -19.98
CA GLY A 38 0.86 -8.76 -18.63
C GLY A 38 1.66 -10.06 -18.64
N LEU A 39 2.71 -10.15 -17.85
CA LEU A 39 3.59 -11.30 -17.72
C LEU A 39 3.55 -11.94 -16.33
N ASN A 40 2.79 -11.35 -15.41
CA ASN A 40 2.67 -11.79 -14.02
C ASN A 40 4.05 -11.96 -13.33
N SER A 41 4.98 -11.05 -13.63
CA SER A 41 6.34 -11.07 -13.06
C SER A 41 6.46 -10.30 -11.73
N GLY A 42 5.38 -9.72 -11.27
CA GLY A 42 5.27 -8.99 -10.02
C GLY A 42 3.80 -8.76 -9.64
N ILE A 43 3.59 -8.08 -8.52
CA ILE A 43 2.26 -7.67 -8.08
C ILE A 43 1.82 -6.38 -8.78
N THR A 44 0.52 -6.15 -8.85
CA THR A 44 -0.03 -4.92 -9.44
C THR A 44 0.18 -3.70 -8.54
N PRO A 45 0.11 -2.46 -9.06
CA PRO A 45 0.16 -1.25 -8.24
C PRO A 45 -0.93 -1.20 -7.16
N VAL A 46 -2.13 -1.69 -7.44
CA VAL A 46 -3.24 -1.75 -6.46
C VAL A 46 -2.93 -2.73 -5.34
N GLU A 47 -2.41 -3.92 -5.66
CA GLU A 47 -1.96 -4.90 -4.66
C GLU A 47 -0.80 -4.37 -3.82
N THR A 48 0.09 -3.57 -4.41
CA THR A 48 1.17 -2.87 -3.69
C THR A 48 0.60 -1.89 -2.67
N LEU A 49 -0.43 -1.14 -3.02
CA LEU A 49 -1.11 -0.23 -2.08
C LEU A 49 -1.72 -1.00 -0.92
N LEU A 50 -2.44 -2.09 -1.18
CA LEU A 50 -3.02 -2.94 -0.13
C LEU A 50 -1.94 -3.56 0.75
N SER A 51 -0.83 -4.01 0.15
CA SER A 51 0.33 -4.54 0.88
C SER A 51 0.97 -3.50 1.79
N ALA A 52 1.05 -2.25 1.33
CA ALA A 52 1.57 -1.14 2.15
C ALA A 52 0.68 -0.87 3.37
N VAL A 53 -0.65 -0.93 3.22
CA VAL A 53 -1.59 -0.80 4.35
C VAL A 53 -1.36 -1.90 5.38
N GLY A 54 -1.33 -3.17 4.96
CA GLY A 54 -1.12 -4.31 5.85
C GLY A 54 0.24 -4.27 6.55
N GLY A 55 1.30 -4.00 5.78
CA GLY A 55 2.66 -3.89 6.32
C GLY A 55 2.80 -2.76 7.34
N CYS A 56 2.21 -1.60 7.06
CA CYS A 56 2.22 -0.46 7.98
C CYS A 56 1.51 -0.80 9.30
N LYS A 57 0.33 -1.42 9.24
CA LYS A 57 -0.42 -1.84 10.44
C LYS A 57 0.37 -2.84 11.31
N ILE A 58 1.05 -3.81 10.71
CA ILE A 58 1.90 -4.77 11.43
C ILE A 58 3.10 -4.07 12.07
N ILE A 59 3.78 -3.16 11.36
CA ILE A 59 4.91 -2.41 11.90
C ILE A 59 4.46 -1.53 13.08
N MET A 60 3.33 -0.84 12.94
CA MET A 60 2.74 -0.05 14.03
C MET A 60 2.41 -0.93 15.25
N ALA A 61 1.76 -2.08 15.02
CA ALA A 61 1.45 -3.01 16.11
C ALA A 61 2.71 -3.46 16.85
N LYS A 62 3.75 -3.91 16.13
CA LYS A 62 5.02 -4.31 16.74
C LYS A 62 5.72 -3.18 17.48
N SER A 63 5.66 -1.96 16.97
CA SER A 63 6.32 -0.81 17.57
C SER A 63 5.66 -0.36 18.88
N PHE A 64 4.35 -0.51 19.00
CA PHE A 64 3.59 0.07 20.10
C PHE A 64 2.98 -0.94 21.06
N ALA A 65 3.00 -2.26 20.79
CA ALA A 65 2.43 -3.30 21.65
C ALA A 65 2.88 -3.16 23.11
N HIS A 66 4.16 -2.87 23.34
CA HIS A 66 4.73 -2.72 24.68
C HIS A 66 4.09 -1.59 25.49
N ARG A 67 3.65 -0.49 24.87
CA ARG A 67 2.99 0.64 25.54
C ARG A 67 1.60 0.30 26.06
N PHE A 68 0.97 -0.70 25.47
CA PHE A 68 -0.36 -1.21 25.82
C PHE A 68 -0.30 -2.49 26.66
N GLY A 69 0.90 -2.92 27.05
CA GLY A 69 1.07 -4.19 27.75
C GLY A 69 0.66 -5.41 26.92
N ILE A 70 0.61 -5.28 25.61
CA ILE A 70 0.27 -6.37 24.68
C ILE A 70 1.48 -7.26 24.50
N LYS A 71 1.33 -8.54 24.84
CA LYS A 71 2.33 -9.59 24.59
C LYS A 71 2.02 -10.25 23.24
N LEU A 72 2.50 -9.60 22.18
CA LEU A 72 2.25 -10.02 20.82
C LEU A 72 3.15 -11.22 20.45
N ASN A 73 2.57 -12.41 20.31
CA ASN A 73 3.25 -13.63 19.86
C ASN A 73 3.26 -13.72 18.32
N GLY A 74 2.15 -13.31 17.68
CA GLY A 74 2.00 -13.29 16.24
C GLY A 74 0.95 -12.30 15.77
N ILE A 75 1.10 -11.82 14.54
CA ILE A 75 0.11 -10.95 13.89
C ILE A 75 0.17 -11.13 12.37
N SER A 76 -0.99 -11.25 11.75
CA SER A 76 -1.18 -11.06 10.32
C SER A 76 -2.33 -10.11 10.05
N VAL A 77 -2.30 -9.45 8.90
CA VAL A 77 -3.36 -8.55 8.46
C VAL A 77 -3.67 -8.87 7.01
N THR A 78 -4.89 -9.34 6.78
CA THR A 78 -5.45 -9.46 5.43
C THR A 78 -6.06 -8.13 5.06
N VAL A 79 -5.72 -7.62 3.89
CA VAL A 79 -6.21 -6.34 3.37
C VAL A 79 -6.88 -6.58 2.03
N ASP A 80 -8.17 -6.30 1.96
CA ASP A 80 -9.00 -6.50 0.78
C ASP A 80 -9.53 -5.16 0.27
N GLY A 81 -9.73 -5.06 -1.03
CA GLY A 81 -10.34 -3.90 -1.66
C GLY A 81 -10.89 -4.26 -3.03
N GLU A 82 -11.98 -3.64 -3.42
CA GLU A 82 -12.63 -3.84 -4.71
C GLU A 82 -12.69 -2.52 -5.46
N LEU A 83 -12.49 -2.56 -6.77
CA LEU A 83 -12.67 -1.41 -7.66
C LEU A 83 -13.42 -1.83 -8.92
N ASP A 84 -14.16 -0.90 -9.50
CA ASP A 84 -14.79 -1.10 -10.79
C ASP A 84 -13.83 -0.70 -11.91
N ARG A 85 -13.49 -1.67 -12.76
CA ARG A 85 -12.53 -1.48 -13.84
C ARG A 85 -12.95 -0.40 -14.85
N ARG A 86 -14.26 -0.16 -15.03
CA ARG A 86 -14.77 0.86 -15.95
C ARG A 86 -14.29 2.27 -15.57
N GLY A 87 -14.09 2.54 -14.26
CA GLY A 87 -13.59 3.84 -13.79
C GLY A 87 -12.16 4.10 -14.26
N TYR A 88 -11.20 3.20 -13.95
CA TYR A 88 -9.79 3.45 -14.33
C TYR A 88 -9.51 3.20 -15.83
N LEU A 89 -10.38 2.45 -16.53
CA LEU A 89 -10.33 2.31 -17.99
C LEU A 89 -10.99 3.47 -18.74
N ALA A 90 -11.46 4.49 -18.02
CA ALA A 90 -12.17 5.65 -18.57
C ALA A 90 -13.36 5.28 -19.45
N GLN A 91 -14.09 4.22 -19.08
CA GLN A 91 -15.28 3.75 -19.78
C GLN A 91 -16.56 4.35 -19.23
N ASP A 92 -16.52 4.86 -17.98
CA ASP A 92 -17.65 5.47 -17.31
C ASP A 92 -17.18 6.53 -16.32
N ASP A 93 -17.34 7.80 -16.66
CA ASP A 93 -16.91 8.95 -15.85
C ASP A 93 -17.67 9.10 -14.53
N SER A 94 -18.80 8.41 -14.37
CA SER A 94 -19.56 8.40 -13.11
C SER A 94 -18.93 7.46 -12.06
N ILE A 95 -18.00 6.59 -12.47
CA ILE A 95 -17.34 5.60 -11.62
C ILE A 95 -15.98 6.11 -11.19
N ARG A 96 -15.76 6.12 -9.86
CA ARG A 96 -14.45 6.46 -9.29
C ARG A 96 -13.36 5.47 -9.76
N PRO A 97 -12.19 5.94 -10.24
CA PRO A 97 -11.13 5.06 -10.75
C PRO A 97 -10.38 4.27 -9.66
N GLY A 98 -10.44 4.71 -8.39
CA GLY A 98 -9.75 4.06 -7.28
C GLY A 98 -10.66 3.20 -6.42
N LEU A 99 -10.08 2.55 -5.42
CA LEU A 99 -10.78 1.74 -4.43
C LEU A 99 -11.75 2.60 -3.61
N PRO A 100 -13.08 2.37 -3.65
CA PRO A 100 -14.02 3.11 -2.81
C PRO A 100 -13.96 2.69 -1.34
N LYS A 101 -13.51 1.45 -1.07
CA LYS A 101 -13.42 0.88 0.27
C LYS A 101 -12.28 -0.14 0.35
N ILE A 102 -11.64 -0.18 1.52
CA ILE A 102 -10.60 -1.15 1.87
C ILE A 102 -11.00 -1.78 3.21
N TRP A 103 -10.88 -3.10 3.32
CA TRP A 103 -11.15 -3.87 4.54
C TRP A 103 -9.86 -4.44 5.09
N CYS A 104 -9.70 -4.39 6.40
CA CYS A 104 -8.57 -4.99 7.09
C CYS A 104 -9.07 -6.00 8.12
N THR A 105 -8.59 -7.23 8.03
CA THR A 105 -8.86 -8.30 9.01
C THR A 105 -7.57 -8.65 9.72
N TYR A 106 -7.54 -8.43 11.04
CA TYR A 106 -6.42 -8.80 11.89
C TYR A 106 -6.59 -10.21 12.44
N GLN A 107 -5.54 -10.99 12.38
CA GLN A 107 -5.37 -12.23 13.13
C GLN A 107 -4.23 -12.02 14.13
N ILE A 108 -4.54 -12.09 15.42
CA ILE A 108 -3.62 -11.73 16.49
C ILE A 108 -3.49 -12.89 17.46
N ASP A 109 -2.25 -13.31 17.70
CA ASP A 109 -1.88 -14.19 18.78
C ASP A 109 -1.26 -13.36 19.90
N ALA A 110 -2.00 -13.21 21.00
CA ALA A 110 -1.58 -12.49 22.21
C ALA A 110 -2.28 -13.08 23.43
N ASN A 111 -1.64 -12.96 24.59
CA ASN A 111 -2.19 -13.46 25.87
C ASN A 111 -3.11 -12.45 26.58
N ASN A 112 -3.51 -11.39 25.87
CA ASN A 112 -4.34 -10.32 26.39
C ASN A 112 -5.83 -10.61 26.15
N THR A 113 -6.71 -9.90 26.85
CA THR A 113 -8.14 -9.96 26.62
C THR A 113 -8.55 -9.36 25.29
N ASP A 114 -9.67 -9.78 24.73
CA ASP A 114 -10.23 -9.24 23.49
C ASP A 114 -10.45 -7.71 23.58
N ALA A 115 -10.84 -7.21 24.75
CA ALA A 115 -11.05 -5.78 24.97
C ALA A 115 -9.73 -4.98 24.91
N GLU A 116 -8.66 -5.49 25.51
CA GLU A 116 -7.33 -4.88 25.46
C GLU A 116 -6.79 -4.89 24.02
N ILE A 117 -6.95 -6.01 23.31
CA ILE A 117 -6.56 -6.13 21.91
C ILE A 117 -7.36 -5.15 21.04
N ALA A 118 -8.68 -5.06 21.22
CA ALA A 118 -9.52 -4.15 20.45
C ALA A 118 -9.14 -2.67 20.65
N GLU A 119 -8.83 -2.26 21.89
CA GLU A 119 -8.38 -0.89 22.17
C GLU A 119 -7.00 -0.61 21.56
N PHE A 120 -6.11 -1.57 21.63
CA PHE A 120 -4.81 -1.48 20.97
C PHE A 120 -4.92 -1.34 19.45
N ILE A 121 -5.80 -2.11 18.80
CA ILE A 121 -5.99 -2.04 17.35
C ILE A 121 -6.60 -0.70 16.92
N LYS A 122 -7.50 -0.10 17.71
CA LYS A 122 -7.97 1.27 17.45
C LYS A 122 -6.82 2.27 17.41
N PHE A 123 -5.85 2.14 18.32
CA PHE A 123 -4.65 2.98 18.29
C PHE A 123 -3.82 2.74 17.03
N VAL A 124 -3.58 1.47 16.65
CA VAL A 124 -2.84 1.11 15.44
C VAL A 124 -3.51 1.70 14.19
N ASP A 125 -4.82 1.58 14.09
CA ASP A 125 -5.59 2.10 12.96
C ASP A 125 -5.54 3.63 12.89
N HIS A 126 -5.67 4.29 14.03
CA HIS A 126 -5.66 5.76 14.10
C HIS A 126 -4.31 6.37 13.73
N TYR A 127 -3.21 5.75 14.13
CA TYR A 127 -1.85 6.28 13.92
C TYR A 127 -1.10 5.66 12.74
N CYS A 128 -1.73 4.82 11.93
CA CYS A 128 -1.11 4.26 10.73
C CYS A 128 -0.94 5.32 9.64
N PRO A 129 0.28 5.79 9.32
CA PRO A 129 0.47 6.89 8.37
C PRO A 129 0.01 6.54 6.95
N VAL A 130 0.09 5.26 6.55
CA VAL A 130 -0.40 4.83 5.22
C VAL A 130 -1.92 4.89 5.17
N ALA A 131 -2.61 4.38 6.21
CA ALA A 131 -4.07 4.45 6.28
C ALA A 131 -4.56 5.90 6.36
N ASP A 132 -3.90 6.76 7.15
CA ASP A 132 -4.20 8.18 7.24
C ASP A 132 -4.06 8.87 5.86
N THR A 133 -2.97 8.61 5.14
CA THR A 133 -2.75 9.17 3.80
C THR A 133 -3.85 8.78 2.81
N ILE A 134 -4.35 7.54 2.89
CA ILE A 134 -5.44 7.06 2.01
C ILE A 134 -6.79 7.69 2.40
N THR A 135 -7.05 7.77 3.70
CA THR A 135 -8.35 8.24 4.24
C THR A 135 -8.52 9.74 4.11
N ASN A 136 -7.49 10.50 4.42
CA ASN A 136 -7.52 11.96 4.42
C ASN A 136 -6.98 12.58 3.13
N GLY A 137 -6.33 11.78 2.30
CA GLY A 137 -5.69 12.21 1.06
C GLY A 137 -4.33 12.90 1.29
N ALA A 138 -3.59 12.98 0.22
CA ALA A 138 -2.37 13.79 0.12
C ALA A 138 -2.43 14.55 -1.21
N GLU A 139 -1.93 15.77 -1.23
CA GLU A 139 -1.80 16.51 -2.48
C GLU A 139 -0.71 15.86 -3.36
N ILE A 140 -1.06 15.59 -4.62
CA ILE A 140 -0.12 15.08 -5.62
C ILE A 140 0.17 16.20 -6.61
N THR A 141 1.42 16.65 -6.66
CA THR A 141 1.90 17.62 -7.65
C THR A 141 2.68 16.91 -8.74
N THR A 142 2.55 17.36 -9.99
CA THR A 142 3.22 16.73 -11.14
C THR A 142 4.13 17.71 -11.84
N GLN A 143 5.37 17.29 -12.13
CA GLN A 143 6.31 17.99 -13.00
C GLN A 143 6.64 17.10 -14.19
N ILE A 144 6.80 17.69 -15.38
CA ILE A 144 7.14 16.97 -16.59
C ILE A 144 8.49 17.43 -17.10
N GLU A 145 9.46 16.52 -17.16
CA GLU A 145 10.75 16.72 -17.77
C GLU A 145 10.87 15.86 -19.03
N ARG A 146 11.12 16.49 -20.18
CA ARG A 146 11.38 15.77 -21.43
C ARG A 146 12.84 15.39 -21.51
N ILE A 147 13.12 14.09 -21.58
CA ILE A 147 14.45 13.55 -21.82
C ILE A 147 14.58 13.13 -23.28
N ASN A 148 15.72 13.44 -23.90
CA ASN A 148 16.02 13.01 -25.26
C ASN A 148 17.01 11.84 -25.19
N LEU A 149 16.50 10.61 -25.25
CA LEU A 149 17.32 9.38 -25.15
C LEU A 149 18.21 9.17 -26.39
N ASN A 150 17.99 9.92 -27.47
CA ASN A 150 18.73 9.83 -28.73
C ASN A 150 19.81 10.92 -28.89
N ALA A 151 20.03 11.79 -27.90
CA ALA A 151 21.11 12.73 -27.90
C ALA A 151 22.40 12.04 -27.39
N LYS A 152 23.08 11.31 -28.29
CA LYS A 152 24.49 10.90 -28.17
C LYS A 152 25.32 11.65 -29.14
#